data_915ec4047865ae3eef518d7f6c88c8d9
#
_entry.id   915ec4047865ae3eef518d7f6c88c8d9
#
_cell.length_a   1.000
_cell.length_b   1.000
_cell.length_c   1.000
_cell.angle_alpha   90.00
_cell.angle_beta   90.00
_cell.angle_gamma   90.00
#
_symmetry.space_group_name_H-M   'P 1'
#
loop_
_entity.id
_entity.type
_entity.pdbx_description
1 polymer ?
#
loop_
_entity_poly.entity_id
_entity_poly.type
_entity_poly.pdbx_seq_one_letter_code
_entity_poly.pdbx_strand_id
1 'polypeptide(L)'
;MPTGTSAEPGTDPVLILGGGLIGLALAHELARQGLAATVLSRRRSEAAGFVAAGMLAPHAEGLDGRLLELGQRSLERIPAWVARIESDSGLACGLRICGIVVPFASAAERDAYPTAAHGERLDRSGLEREITGIGPLWRAGLLFPQDGQIDNRRRLMRALERACVHRGVRFEEGCEVLGLVTEPQGQQTGEAPGEQLAAVRLRRADGQELTLPCREAVLCGGAWSSQLLPGLPVFPVKGQMLSLQGPIGALSRVVFGPGTYLVPREDGLLVVGATSEPEAGFGEGLTPAGQRQLQAGIDALLPTATGWPPMERWWGFRPCTTDQAPLLGKGPIGGLWLATGHHRNGVLLAAISAELVAGAMLGQQSDAGLLEAFHWSRFA
;
A
#
# COMPACT_ATOMS: atom_id res chain seq x y z
N MET A 1 1.61 -23.15 35.50
CA MET A 1 2.80 -23.42 34.66
C MET A 1 2.30 -23.98 33.33
N PRO A 2 2.21 -23.23 32.25
CA PRO A 2 2.01 -23.83 30.93
C PRO A 2 3.37 -24.18 30.34
N THR A 3 3.52 -25.43 30.00
CA THR A 3 4.66 -26.07 29.34
C THR A 3 4.90 -25.41 27.98
N GLY A 4 6.08 -24.82 27.82
CA GLY A 4 6.55 -24.32 26.55
C GLY A 4 6.66 -25.47 25.54
N THR A 5 5.91 -25.38 24.47
CA THR A 5 6.15 -26.15 23.26
C THR A 5 7.45 -25.65 22.63
N SER A 6 8.50 -26.44 22.74
CA SER A 6 9.74 -26.29 22.03
C SER A 6 9.47 -26.32 20.53
N ALA A 7 9.71 -25.19 19.83
CA ALA A 7 9.81 -25.18 18.38
C ALA A 7 10.95 -26.11 17.96
N GLU A 8 10.71 -26.92 16.95
CA GLU A 8 11.78 -27.73 16.34
C GLU A 8 12.93 -26.82 15.85
N PRO A 9 14.20 -27.26 15.98
CA PRO A 9 15.33 -26.48 15.52
C PRO A 9 15.43 -26.61 13.99
N GLY A 10 15.07 -25.52 13.24
CA GLY A 10 15.19 -25.71 11.80
C GLY A 10 15.07 -24.55 10.84
N THR A 11 14.68 -23.36 11.22
CA THR A 11 14.87 -22.17 10.34
C THR A 11 14.74 -20.87 11.17
N ASP A 12 15.73 -20.01 11.06
CA ASP A 12 15.65 -18.66 11.63
C ASP A 12 14.42 -17.94 11.05
N PRO A 13 13.68 -17.16 11.84
CA PRO A 13 12.50 -16.46 11.35
C PRO A 13 12.93 -15.42 10.29
N VAL A 14 12.14 -15.30 9.23
CA VAL A 14 12.28 -14.23 8.24
C VAL A 14 12.04 -12.88 8.93
N LEU A 15 12.98 -11.96 8.83
CA LEU A 15 12.81 -10.61 9.37
C LEU A 15 12.08 -9.71 8.36
N ILE A 16 10.98 -9.13 8.79
CA ILE A 16 10.22 -8.14 8.01
C ILE A 16 10.61 -6.74 8.50
N LEU A 17 11.40 -6.02 7.70
CA LEU A 17 11.92 -4.70 8.04
C LEU A 17 10.91 -3.61 7.67
N GLY A 18 9.92 -3.40 8.54
CA GLY A 18 8.83 -2.44 8.39
C GLY A 18 7.45 -3.06 8.60
N GLY A 19 6.74 -2.59 9.64
CA GLY A 19 5.39 -3.04 10.04
C GLY A 19 4.24 -2.27 9.36
N GLY A 20 4.45 -1.76 8.14
CA GLY A 20 3.40 -1.17 7.32
C GLY A 20 2.50 -2.21 6.66
N LEU A 21 1.55 -1.75 5.81
CA LEU A 21 0.60 -2.63 5.13
C LEU A 21 1.28 -3.78 4.36
N ILE A 22 2.31 -3.47 3.59
CA ILE A 22 3.03 -4.46 2.77
C ILE A 22 3.76 -5.46 3.66
N GLY A 23 4.46 -4.99 4.70
CA GLY A 23 5.15 -5.89 5.63
C GLY A 23 4.21 -6.81 6.40
N LEU A 24 3.05 -6.30 6.84
CA LEU A 24 2.02 -7.12 7.49
C LEU A 24 1.39 -8.12 6.51
N ALA A 25 1.09 -7.72 5.28
CA ALA A 25 0.54 -8.60 4.26
C ALA A 25 1.50 -9.77 3.97
N LEU A 26 2.79 -9.45 3.82
CA LEU A 26 3.83 -10.46 3.58
C LEU A 26 4.04 -11.36 4.80
N ALA A 27 4.11 -10.80 6.02
CA ALA A 27 4.27 -11.59 7.25
C ALA A 27 3.10 -12.57 7.44
N HIS A 28 1.86 -12.14 7.16
CA HIS A 28 0.68 -12.99 7.19
C HIS A 28 0.77 -14.11 6.14
N GLU A 29 1.19 -13.78 4.92
CA GLU A 29 1.32 -14.77 3.84
C GLU A 29 2.41 -15.80 4.13
N LEU A 30 3.59 -15.38 4.61
CA LEU A 30 4.68 -16.28 5.02
C LEU A 30 4.22 -17.22 6.14
N ALA A 31 3.58 -16.68 7.18
CA ALA A 31 3.07 -17.49 8.29
C ALA A 31 1.98 -18.48 7.84
N ARG A 32 1.12 -18.08 6.88
CA ARG A 32 0.12 -18.96 6.27
C ARG A 32 0.77 -20.12 5.53
N GLN A 33 1.95 -19.90 4.94
CA GLN A 33 2.74 -20.92 4.24
C GLN A 33 3.70 -21.70 5.17
N GLY A 34 3.61 -21.49 6.50
CA GLY A 34 4.37 -22.24 7.51
C GLY A 34 5.75 -21.67 7.84
N LEU A 35 6.11 -20.50 7.30
CA LEU A 35 7.36 -19.83 7.64
C LEU A 35 7.19 -18.93 8.86
N ALA A 36 8.12 -19.04 9.81
CA ALA A 36 8.18 -18.12 10.94
C ALA A 36 8.59 -16.71 10.47
N ALA A 37 7.90 -15.68 10.94
CA ALA A 37 8.21 -14.30 10.61
C ALA A 37 8.25 -13.42 11.86
N THR A 38 9.17 -12.43 11.86
CA THR A 38 9.27 -11.40 12.89
C THR A 38 9.24 -10.03 12.23
N VAL A 39 8.27 -9.21 12.62
CA VAL A 39 8.09 -7.84 12.10
C VAL A 39 8.81 -6.86 13.03
N LEU A 40 9.76 -6.12 12.46
CA LEU A 40 10.48 -5.04 13.15
C LEU A 40 9.87 -3.70 12.74
N SER A 41 9.45 -2.89 13.70
CA SER A 41 8.83 -1.60 13.39
C SER A 41 9.15 -0.55 14.45
N ARG A 42 9.61 0.61 13.99
CA ARG A 42 9.84 1.77 14.84
C ARG A 42 8.52 2.34 15.37
N ARG A 43 7.58 2.61 14.47
CA ARG A 43 6.28 3.20 14.77
C ARG A 43 5.29 2.92 13.65
N ARG A 44 4.46 1.91 13.82
CA ARG A 44 3.49 1.49 12.77
C ARG A 44 2.48 2.57 12.41
N SER A 45 2.12 3.44 13.33
CA SER A 45 1.18 4.54 13.06
C SER A 45 1.64 5.54 12.00
N GLU A 46 2.96 5.60 11.70
CA GLU A 46 3.53 6.42 10.63
C GLU A 46 3.43 5.77 9.24
N ALA A 47 3.10 4.48 9.19
CA ALA A 47 3.05 3.74 7.94
C ALA A 47 1.97 4.30 6.99
N ALA A 48 2.30 4.37 5.70
CA ALA A 48 1.38 4.84 4.65
C ALA A 48 0.04 4.07 4.65
N GLY A 49 0.01 2.84 5.14
CA GLY A 49 -1.20 2.05 5.34
C GLY A 49 -2.23 2.71 6.28
N PHE A 50 -1.80 3.48 7.27
CA PHE A 50 -2.69 4.25 8.15
C PHE A 50 -3.07 5.62 7.59
N VAL A 51 -2.53 6.00 6.44
CA VAL A 51 -2.80 7.29 5.77
C VAL A 51 -3.74 7.09 4.58
N ALA A 52 -3.54 6.03 3.81
CA ALA A 52 -4.23 5.76 2.55
C ALA A 52 -5.76 5.71 2.70
N ALA A 53 -6.47 6.20 1.68
CA ALA A 53 -7.93 6.13 1.61
C ALA A 53 -8.46 4.73 1.30
N GLY A 54 -7.64 3.83 0.81
CA GLY A 54 -8.04 2.46 0.53
C GLY A 54 -8.74 2.25 -0.79
N MET A 55 -8.46 3.05 -1.81
CA MET A 55 -8.97 2.80 -3.16
C MET A 55 -8.33 1.55 -3.76
N LEU A 56 -9.13 0.80 -4.51
CA LEU A 56 -8.76 -0.37 -5.29
C LEU A 56 -9.08 -0.02 -6.75
N ALA A 57 -8.16 0.67 -7.41
CA ALA A 57 -8.47 1.53 -8.55
C ALA A 57 -7.51 1.38 -9.74
N PRO A 58 -7.21 0.16 -10.23
CA PRO A 58 -6.25 0.03 -11.33
C PRO A 58 -6.73 0.74 -12.60
N HIS A 59 -8.04 0.76 -12.84
CA HIS A 59 -8.62 1.40 -14.00
C HIS A 59 -8.90 2.89 -13.76
N ALA A 60 -9.52 3.23 -12.64
CA ALA A 60 -9.85 4.62 -12.33
C ALA A 60 -8.60 5.51 -12.13
N GLU A 61 -7.46 4.96 -11.70
CA GLU A 61 -6.19 5.69 -11.63
C GLU A 61 -5.44 5.76 -12.97
N GLY A 62 -5.96 5.14 -14.03
CA GLY A 62 -5.37 5.18 -15.37
C GLY A 62 -4.02 4.48 -15.43
N LEU A 63 -3.83 3.38 -14.69
CA LEU A 63 -2.61 2.60 -14.76
C LEU A 63 -2.41 2.03 -16.17
N ASP A 64 -1.17 1.78 -16.56
CA ASP A 64 -0.84 1.24 -17.87
C ASP A 64 0.21 0.11 -17.79
N GLY A 65 0.46 -0.53 -18.92
CA GLY A 65 1.51 -1.53 -19.10
C GLY A 65 1.49 -2.63 -18.03
N ARG A 66 2.67 -2.98 -17.53
CA ARG A 66 2.84 -4.01 -16.50
C ARG A 66 2.23 -3.63 -15.16
N LEU A 67 2.15 -2.33 -14.85
CA LEU A 67 1.55 -1.88 -13.60
C LEU A 67 0.02 -2.06 -13.62
N LEU A 68 -0.63 -1.83 -14.75
CA LEU A 68 -2.05 -2.15 -14.93
C LEU A 68 -2.30 -3.66 -14.78
N GLU A 69 -1.49 -4.49 -15.44
CA GLU A 69 -1.58 -5.96 -15.32
C GLU A 69 -1.45 -6.41 -13.86
N LEU A 70 -0.44 -5.89 -13.13
CA LEU A 70 -0.24 -6.20 -11.71
C LEU A 70 -1.45 -5.76 -10.88
N GLY A 71 -1.98 -4.56 -11.15
CA GLY A 71 -3.16 -4.02 -10.47
C GLY A 71 -4.42 -4.83 -10.70
N GLN A 72 -4.69 -5.25 -11.93
CA GLN A 72 -5.83 -6.10 -12.30
C GLN A 72 -5.74 -7.47 -11.61
N ARG A 73 -4.59 -8.13 -11.70
CA ARG A 73 -4.37 -9.41 -11.02
C ARG A 73 -4.45 -9.31 -9.50
N SER A 74 -4.05 -8.17 -8.93
CA SER A 74 -4.25 -7.92 -7.49
C SER A 74 -5.71 -7.76 -7.15
N LEU A 75 -6.45 -6.98 -7.94
CA LEU A 75 -7.88 -6.76 -7.73
C LEU A 75 -8.68 -8.07 -7.71
N GLU A 76 -8.34 -9.01 -8.61
CA GLU A 76 -8.92 -10.36 -8.64
C GLU A 76 -8.65 -11.16 -7.36
N ARG A 77 -7.47 -10.97 -6.73
CA ARG A 77 -7.05 -11.70 -5.51
C ARG A 77 -7.63 -11.10 -4.23
N ILE A 78 -7.94 -9.82 -4.21
CA ILE A 78 -8.35 -9.09 -3.01
C ILE A 78 -9.53 -9.72 -2.29
N PRO A 79 -10.63 -10.17 -2.92
CA PRO A 79 -11.74 -10.78 -2.20
C PRO A 79 -11.32 -12.01 -1.39
N ALA A 80 -10.54 -12.91 -1.99
CA ALA A 80 -10.06 -14.12 -1.31
C ALA A 80 -9.01 -13.79 -0.24
N TRP A 81 -8.13 -12.81 -0.49
CA TRP A 81 -7.14 -12.33 0.47
C TRP A 81 -7.82 -11.70 1.70
N VAL A 82 -8.83 -10.86 1.50
CA VAL A 82 -9.61 -10.26 2.58
C VAL A 82 -10.35 -11.32 3.38
N ALA A 83 -11.00 -12.28 2.72
CA ALA A 83 -11.69 -13.37 3.42
C ALA A 83 -10.76 -14.19 4.32
N ARG A 84 -9.51 -14.43 3.90
CA ARG A 84 -8.49 -15.09 4.75
C ARG A 84 -8.15 -14.24 5.98
N ILE A 85 -7.94 -12.93 5.80
CA ILE A 85 -7.64 -12.01 6.90
C ILE A 85 -8.82 -11.96 7.90
N GLU A 86 -10.05 -11.84 7.40
CA GLU A 86 -11.26 -11.81 8.22
C GLU A 86 -11.44 -13.12 8.99
N SER A 87 -11.20 -14.27 8.36
CA SER A 87 -11.22 -15.58 9.01
C SER A 87 -10.18 -15.69 10.13
N ASP A 88 -8.94 -15.26 9.87
CA ASP A 88 -7.85 -15.36 10.83
C ASP A 88 -7.98 -14.34 11.97
N SER A 89 -8.51 -13.15 11.69
CA SER A 89 -8.61 -12.07 12.67
C SER A 89 -9.92 -12.04 13.45
N GLY A 90 -11.01 -12.55 12.86
CA GLY A 90 -12.37 -12.33 13.34
C GLY A 90 -12.86 -10.89 13.21
N LEU A 91 -12.24 -10.06 12.37
CA LEU A 91 -12.57 -8.65 12.16
C LEU A 91 -12.89 -8.38 10.69
N ALA A 92 -13.94 -7.59 10.43
CA ALA A 92 -14.27 -7.16 9.07
C ALA A 92 -13.28 -6.11 8.55
N CYS A 93 -12.81 -6.29 7.31
CA CYS A 93 -11.90 -5.37 6.64
C CYS A 93 -12.60 -4.20 5.94
N GLY A 94 -13.91 -4.32 5.69
CA GLY A 94 -14.69 -3.27 5.03
C GLY A 94 -14.43 -3.16 3.53
N LEU A 95 -14.25 -4.29 2.85
CA LEU A 95 -14.13 -4.37 1.39
C LEU A 95 -15.47 -4.04 0.72
N ARG A 96 -15.44 -3.18 -0.30
CA ARG A 96 -16.60 -2.83 -1.12
C ARG A 96 -16.19 -2.69 -2.58
N ILE A 97 -16.65 -3.58 -3.43
CA ILE A 97 -16.56 -3.42 -4.89
C ILE A 97 -17.76 -2.61 -5.32
N CYS A 98 -17.66 -1.29 -5.14
CA CYS A 98 -18.78 -0.36 -5.35
C CYS A 98 -18.68 0.44 -6.64
N GLY A 99 -17.64 0.21 -7.43
CA GLY A 99 -17.31 1.00 -8.60
C GLY A 99 -16.68 2.35 -8.26
N ILE A 100 -15.91 2.85 -9.22
CA ILE A 100 -15.28 4.18 -9.15
C ILE A 100 -15.71 4.98 -10.38
N VAL A 101 -16.15 6.22 -10.15
CA VAL A 101 -16.50 7.17 -11.22
C VAL A 101 -15.36 8.17 -11.39
N VAL A 102 -14.90 8.34 -12.62
CA VAL A 102 -13.95 9.37 -13.03
C VAL A 102 -14.68 10.41 -13.86
N PRO A 103 -14.90 11.65 -13.36
CA PRO A 103 -15.57 12.71 -14.08
C PRO A 103 -14.58 13.49 -14.97
N PHE A 104 -15.07 13.98 -16.13
CA PHE A 104 -14.34 14.78 -17.09
C PHE A 104 -15.13 16.03 -17.48
N ALA A 105 -14.44 17.11 -17.84
CA ALA A 105 -15.06 18.33 -18.31
C ALA A 105 -15.65 18.16 -19.73
N SER A 106 -15.13 17.21 -20.52
CA SER A 106 -15.59 16.94 -21.88
C SER A 106 -15.58 15.44 -22.23
N ALA A 107 -16.34 15.07 -23.27
CA ALA A 107 -16.32 13.72 -23.82
C ALA A 107 -14.95 13.38 -24.46
N ALA A 108 -14.27 14.38 -25.02
CA ALA A 108 -12.96 14.18 -25.63
C ALA A 108 -11.91 13.80 -24.59
N GLU A 109 -11.89 14.46 -23.42
CA GLU A 109 -11.01 14.09 -22.30
C GLU A 109 -11.32 12.68 -21.79
N ARG A 110 -12.60 12.35 -21.65
CA ARG A 110 -13.02 11.00 -21.24
C ARG A 110 -12.50 9.93 -22.21
N ASP A 111 -12.68 10.14 -23.51
CA ASP A 111 -12.33 9.14 -24.54
C ASP A 111 -10.80 9.00 -24.73
N ALA A 112 -10.04 10.01 -24.33
CA ALA A 112 -8.57 10.00 -24.30
C ALA A 112 -7.98 9.40 -23.01
N TYR A 113 -8.81 9.00 -22.03
CA TYR A 113 -8.31 8.46 -20.77
C TYR A 113 -7.64 7.09 -20.98
N PRO A 114 -6.46 6.81 -20.36
CA PRO A 114 -5.67 5.60 -20.67
C PRO A 114 -6.45 4.29 -20.57
N THR A 115 -7.35 4.19 -19.60
CA THR A 115 -8.16 2.99 -19.33
C THR A 115 -9.60 3.11 -19.83
N ALA A 116 -9.92 4.06 -20.73
CA ALA A 116 -11.28 4.31 -21.21
C ALA A 116 -11.98 3.06 -21.78
N ALA A 117 -11.21 2.14 -22.37
CA ALA A 117 -11.74 0.88 -22.90
C ALA A 117 -12.29 -0.08 -21.82
N HIS A 118 -11.90 0.09 -20.56
CA HIS A 118 -12.34 -0.72 -19.43
C HIS A 118 -13.52 -0.12 -18.67
N GLY A 119 -13.93 1.11 -19.01
CA GLY A 119 -14.98 1.86 -18.32
C GLY A 119 -16.29 1.98 -19.10
N GLU A 120 -17.37 2.09 -18.38
CA GLU A 120 -18.68 2.42 -18.92
C GLU A 120 -18.77 3.94 -19.13
N ARG A 121 -19.09 4.36 -20.36
CA ARG A 121 -19.19 5.78 -20.69
C ARG A 121 -20.44 6.40 -20.09
N LEU A 122 -20.26 7.49 -19.37
CA LEU A 122 -21.32 8.31 -18.82
C LEU A 122 -21.39 9.66 -19.54
N ASP A 123 -22.58 10.10 -19.89
CA ASP A 123 -22.90 11.49 -20.21
C ASP A 123 -23.20 12.27 -18.91
N ARG A 124 -23.59 13.55 -19.03
CA ARG A 124 -23.95 14.36 -17.86
C ARG A 124 -25.07 13.72 -17.04
N SER A 125 -26.11 13.21 -17.69
CA SER A 125 -27.24 12.58 -17.01
C SER A 125 -26.83 11.28 -16.30
N GLY A 126 -25.92 10.52 -16.93
CA GLY A 126 -25.29 9.35 -16.32
C GLY A 126 -24.51 9.70 -15.07
N LEU A 127 -23.68 10.75 -15.14
CA LEU A 127 -22.93 11.23 -13.97
C LEU A 127 -23.86 11.65 -12.81
N GLU A 128 -24.95 12.34 -13.08
CA GLU A 128 -25.92 12.77 -12.07
C GLU A 128 -26.67 11.60 -11.42
N ARG A 129 -26.90 10.51 -12.16
CA ARG A 129 -27.46 9.27 -11.59
C ARG A 129 -26.48 8.57 -10.65
N GLU A 130 -25.19 8.53 -11.02
CA GLU A 130 -24.17 7.85 -10.23
C GLU A 130 -23.69 8.69 -9.03
N ILE A 131 -23.68 10.03 -9.19
CA ILE A 131 -23.20 10.98 -8.18
C ILE A 131 -24.20 12.12 -8.06
N THR A 132 -25.15 11.97 -7.13
CA THR A 132 -26.12 13.04 -6.84
C THR A 132 -25.40 14.29 -6.35
N GLY A 133 -25.61 15.41 -7.03
CA GLY A 133 -25.00 16.69 -6.68
C GLY A 133 -23.57 16.87 -7.20
N ILE A 134 -23.14 16.08 -8.18
CA ILE A 134 -21.85 16.30 -8.86
C ILE A 134 -21.76 17.72 -9.42
N GLY A 135 -20.57 18.33 -9.28
CA GLY A 135 -20.31 19.71 -9.70
C GLY A 135 -20.64 20.00 -11.17
N PRO A 136 -21.01 21.23 -11.50
CA PRO A 136 -21.49 21.58 -12.84
C PRO A 136 -20.41 21.59 -13.92
N LEU A 137 -19.14 21.57 -13.55
CA LEU A 137 -18.01 21.48 -14.47
C LEU A 137 -17.99 20.16 -15.24
N TRP A 138 -18.41 19.08 -14.60
CA TRP A 138 -18.27 17.72 -15.11
C TRP A 138 -19.38 17.38 -16.09
N ARG A 139 -19.02 17.06 -17.34
CA ARG A 139 -19.95 16.85 -18.46
C ARG A 139 -19.99 15.41 -18.95
N ALA A 140 -18.95 14.64 -18.69
CA ALA A 140 -18.81 13.25 -19.09
C ALA A 140 -18.10 12.46 -17.98
N GLY A 141 -18.17 11.13 -18.01
CA GLY A 141 -17.50 10.28 -17.04
C GLY A 141 -17.20 8.89 -17.55
N LEU A 142 -16.39 8.18 -16.80
CA LEU A 142 -16.21 6.74 -16.88
C LEU A 142 -16.60 6.11 -15.54
N LEU A 143 -17.40 5.07 -15.58
CA LEU A 143 -17.64 4.19 -14.43
C LEU A 143 -16.83 2.93 -14.63
N PHE A 144 -16.01 2.59 -13.64
CA PHE A 144 -15.26 1.33 -13.55
C PHE A 144 -15.92 0.45 -12.48
N PRO A 145 -16.87 -0.43 -12.84
CA PRO A 145 -17.69 -1.16 -11.87
C PRO A 145 -16.91 -2.20 -11.07
N GLN A 146 -15.80 -2.71 -11.61
CA GLN A 146 -14.91 -3.67 -10.95
C GLN A 146 -13.97 -3.05 -9.93
N ASP A 147 -13.72 -1.75 -10.02
CA ASP A 147 -12.92 -1.00 -9.04
C ASP A 147 -13.71 -0.79 -7.74
N GLY A 148 -13.03 -0.46 -6.66
CA GLY A 148 -13.69 -0.31 -5.38
C GLY A 148 -12.85 0.32 -4.30
N GLN A 149 -13.13 -0.06 -3.06
CA GLN A 149 -12.43 0.43 -1.90
C GLN A 149 -12.40 -0.60 -0.76
N ILE A 150 -11.48 -0.39 0.17
CA ILE A 150 -11.45 -1.08 1.45
C ILE A 150 -11.27 -0.05 2.57
N ASP A 151 -11.86 -0.27 3.75
CA ASP A 151 -11.62 0.62 4.89
C ASP A 151 -10.24 0.34 5.50
N ASN A 152 -9.21 0.81 4.79
CA ASN A 152 -7.84 0.48 5.06
C ASN A 152 -7.39 0.94 6.44
N ARG A 153 -7.60 2.24 6.76
CA ARG A 153 -7.10 2.88 7.96
C ARG A 153 -7.75 2.38 9.25
N ARG A 154 -9.07 2.21 9.24
CA ARG A 154 -9.84 1.86 10.44
C ARG A 154 -9.98 0.36 10.65
N ARG A 155 -10.08 -0.42 9.56
CA ARG A 155 -10.44 -1.85 9.60
C ARG A 155 -9.33 -2.77 9.13
N LEU A 156 -8.88 -2.65 7.86
CA LEU A 156 -7.91 -3.59 7.27
C LEU A 156 -6.62 -3.69 8.07
N MET A 157 -6.00 -2.55 8.42
CA MET A 157 -4.72 -2.57 9.14
C MET A 157 -4.81 -3.29 10.49
N ARG A 158 -5.93 -3.12 11.21
CA ARG A 158 -6.17 -3.79 12.49
C ARG A 158 -6.47 -5.28 12.31
N ALA A 159 -7.27 -5.62 11.29
CA ALA A 159 -7.59 -7.00 10.99
C ALA A 159 -6.32 -7.78 10.58
N LEU A 160 -5.50 -7.18 9.72
CA LEU A 160 -4.27 -7.80 9.24
C LEU A 160 -3.24 -7.99 10.35
N GLU A 161 -3.09 -7.01 11.24
CA GLU A 161 -2.25 -7.16 12.44
C GLU A 161 -2.71 -8.31 13.32
N ARG A 162 -4.03 -8.37 13.62
CA ARG A 162 -4.59 -9.44 14.45
C ARG A 162 -4.46 -10.81 13.76
N ALA A 163 -4.64 -10.88 12.44
CA ALA A 163 -4.42 -12.09 11.67
C ALA A 163 -2.97 -12.58 11.77
N CYS A 164 -2.00 -11.66 11.67
CA CYS A 164 -0.59 -11.97 11.88
C CYS A 164 -0.33 -12.57 13.27
N VAL A 165 -0.84 -11.92 14.33
CA VAL A 165 -0.70 -12.43 15.71
C VAL A 165 -1.32 -13.83 15.85
N HIS A 166 -2.51 -14.05 15.32
CA HIS A 166 -3.19 -15.34 15.36
C HIS A 166 -2.39 -16.44 14.62
N ARG A 167 -1.66 -16.07 13.56
CA ARG A 167 -0.77 -16.96 12.82
C ARG A 167 0.63 -17.12 13.43
N GLY A 168 0.90 -16.54 14.61
CA GLY A 168 2.17 -16.69 15.32
C GLY A 168 3.29 -15.77 14.83
N VAL A 169 2.98 -14.74 14.02
CA VAL A 169 3.96 -13.70 13.66
C VAL A 169 4.38 -12.95 14.91
N ARG A 170 5.69 -12.78 15.10
CA ARG A 170 6.26 -11.99 16.21
C ARG A 170 6.36 -10.53 15.83
N PHE A 171 6.19 -9.65 16.80
CA PHE A 171 6.30 -8.20 16.63
C PHE A 171 7.33 -7.63 17.59
N GLU A 172 8.31 -6.91 17.08
CA GLU A 172 9.27 -6.10 17.83
C GLU A 172 8.94 -4.62 17.58
N GLU A 173 8.04 -4.10 18.43
CA GLU A 173 7.62 -2.69 18.37
C GLU A 173 8.64 -1.76 19.01
N GLY A 174 8.71 -0.51 18.50
CA GLY A 174 9.69 0.46 18.97
C GLY A 174 11.12 0.13 18.52
N CYS A 175 11.28 -0.81 17.60
CA CYS A 175 12.57 -1.19 17.03
C CYS A 175 12.81 -0.43 15.73
N GLU A 176 13.77 0.48 15.74
CA GLU A 176 14.27 1.16 14.54
C GLU A 176 15.38 0.34 13.90
N VAL A 177 15.20 -0.04 12.64
CA VAL A 177 16.28 -0.67 11.87
C VAL A 177 17.26 0.41 11.43
N LEU A 178 18.52 0.29 11.83
CA LEU A 178 19.58 1.27 11.57
C LEU A 178 20.42 0.93 10.33
N GLY A 179 20.47 -0.34 9.94
CA GLY A 179 21.25 -0.80 8.79
C GLY A 179 21.35 -2.31 8.69
N LEU A 180 21.84 -2.73 7.55
CA LEU A 180 22.14 -4.13 7.23
C LEU A 180 23.62 -4.40 7.49
N VAL A 181 23.92 -5.59 8.00
CA VAL A 181 25.30 -6.08 8.15
C VAL A 181 25.47 -7.21 7.15
N THR A 182 26.49 -7.08 6.30
CA THR A 182 26.80 -8.04 5.25
C THR A 182 28.14 -8.72 5.49
N GLU A 183 28.31 -9.90 4.93
CA GLU A 183 29.57 -10.61 4.85
C GLU A 183 29.85 -11.01 3.39
N PRO A 184 31.11 -11.21 2.98
CA PRO A 184 31.42 -11.70 1.65
C PRO A 184 30.76 -13.06 1.41
N GLN A 185 30.06 -13.20 0.29
CA GLN A 185 29.54 -14.49 -0.13
C GLN A 185 30.72 -15.38 -0.52
N GLY A 186 30.83 -16.58 0.09
CA GLY A 186 31.88 -17.54 -0.24
C GLY A 186 31.90 -17.83 -1.75
N GLN A 187 33.08 -17.78 -2.36
CA GLN A 187 33.26 -18.02 -3.80
C GLN A 187 32.76 -19.42 -4.17
N GLN A 188 31.58 -19.49 -4.75
CA GLN A 188 31.24 -20.60 -5.64
C GLN A 188 31.86 -20.25 -7.00
N THR A 189 32.59 -21.21 -7.54
CA THR A 189 33.44 -21.07 -8.72
C THR A 189 32.71 -20.36 -9.89
N GLY A 190 33.14 -19.12 -10.20
CA GLY A 190 32.83 -18.42 -11.44
C GLY A 190 31.90 -17.21 -11.34
N GLU A 191 31.35 -16.87 -10.18
CA GLU A 191 30.55 -15.66 -9.99
C GLU A 191 31.37 -14.53 -9.34
N ALA A 192 30.99 -13.27 -9.64
CA ALA A 192 31.59 -12.12 -8.98
C ALA A 192 31.30 -12.18 -7.45
N PRO A 193 32.23 -11.74 -6.60
CA PRO A 193 32.04 -11.74 -5.16
C PRO A 193 30.84 -10.89 -4.80
N GLY A 194 29.77 -11.53 -4.31
CA GLY A 194 28.55 -10.90 -3.82
C GLY A 194 28.62 -10.65 -2.31
N GLU A 195 27.68 -9.89 -1.80
CA GLU A 195 27.44 -9.72 -0.37
C GLU A 195 26.25 -10.58 0.08
N GLN A 196 26.36 -11.18 1.26
CA GLN A 196 25.31 -11.95 1.90
C GLN A 196 24.88 -11.27 3.20
N LEU A 197 23.57 -11.20 3.46
CA LEU A 197 23.04 -10.69 4.71
C LEU A 197 23.49 -11.59 5.88
N ALA A 198 24.09 -10.99 6.90
CA ALA A 198 24.54 -11.65 8.11
C ALA A 198 23.74 -11.23 9.35
N ALA A 199 23.35 -9.95 9.42
CA ALA A 199 22.60 -9.44 10.55
C ALA A 199 21.91 -8.10 10.21
N VAL A 200 21.03 -7.65 11.12
CA VAL A 200 20.40 -6.33 11.08
C VAL A 200 20.76 -5.57 12.35
N ARG A 201 21.21 -4.32 12.21
CA ARG A 201 21.43 -3.43 13.38
C ARG A 201 20.12 -2.73 13.72
N LEU A 202 19.78 -2.74 15.00
CA LEU A 202 18.54 -2.21 15.54
C LEU A 202 18.84 -1.22 16.68
N ARG A 203 17.92 -0.26 16.86
CA ARG A 203 17.79 0.54 18.08
C ARG A 203 16.42 0.30 18.69
N ARG A 204 16.38 -0.11 19.95
CA ARG A 204 15.14 -0.27 20.71
C ARG A 204 14.63 1.07 21.25
N ALA A 205 13.37 1.10 21.71
CA ALA A 205 12.75 2.29 22.26
C ALA A 205 13.48 2.87 23.50
N ASP A 206 14.20 2.04 24.25
CA ASP A 206 15.04 2.43 25.38
C ASP A 206 16.40 3.01 24.95
N GLY A 207 16.68 3.11 23.65
CA GLY A 207 17.94 3.58 23.08
C GLY A 207 19.02 2.52 22.96
N GLN A 208 18.79 1.29 23.43
CA GLN A 208 19.77 0.20 23.30
C GLN A 208 19.94 -0.19 21.82
N GLU A 209 21.18 -0.19 21.34
CA GLU A 209 21.54 -0.73 20.03
C GLU A 209 21.96 -2.19 20.16
N LEU A 210 21.52 -3.00 19.23
CA LEU A 210 21.88 -4.41 19.14
C LEU A 210 22.00 -4.85 17.68
N THR A 211 22.73 -5.92 17.47
CA THR A 211 22.84 -6.59 16.18
C THR A 211 22.12 -7.93 16.29
N LEU A 212 21.09 -8.10 15.46
CA LEU A 212 20.28 -9.31 15.38
C LEU A 212 20.75 -10.16 14.19
N PRO A 213 21.38 -11.32 14.42
CA PRO A 213 21.77 -12.21 13.33
C PRO A 213 20.54 -12.65 12.52
N CYS A 214 20.68 -12.65 11.20
CA CYS A 214 19.67 -13.19 10.29
C CYS A 214 20.28 -13.53 8.94
N ARG A 215 19.72 -14.51 8.27
CA ARG A 215 20.12 -14.93 6.91
C ARG A 215 19.12 -14.52 5.84
N GLU A 216 17.88 -14.23 6.26
CA GLU A 216 16.81 -13.78 5.36
C GLU A 216 16.03 -12.62 5.96
N ALA A 217 15.86 -11.57 5.18
CA ALA A 217 15.03 -10.43 5.53
C ALA A 217 14.30 -9.88 4.31
N VAL A 218 13.15 -9.23 4.54
CA VAL A 218 12.42 -8.49 3.50
C VAL A 218 12.34 -7.02 3.87
N LEU A 219 12.85 -6.16 3.00
CA LEU A 219 12.79 -4.71 3.17
C LEU A 219 11.39 -4.19 2.75
N CYS A 220 10.59 -3.89 3.77
CA CYS A 220 9.25 -3.29 3.66
C CYS A 220 9.21 -1.87 4.25
N GLY A 221 10.35 -1.15 4.19
CA GLY A 221 10.58 0.14 4.87
C GLY A 221 9.77 1.32 4.31
N GLY A 222 8.94 1.11 3.29
CA GLY A 222 8.13 2.17 2.69
C GLY A 222 9.01 3.33 2.23
N ALA A 223 8.64 4.57 2.56
CA ALA A 223 9.37 5.77 2.15
C ALA A 223 10.80 5.85 2.72
N TRP A 224 11.12 5.08 3.75
CA TRP A 224 12.45 5.04 4.40
C TRP A 224 13.37 3.95 3.83
N SER A 225 12.95 3.20 2.80
CA SER A 225 13.71 2.07 2.26
C SER A 225 15.11 2.45 1.79
N SER A 226 15.28 3.61 1.15
CA SER A 226 16.59 4.10 0.70
C SER A 226 17.55 4.49 1.83
N GLN A 227 17.05 4.73 3.04
CA GLN A 227 17.89 4.97 4.22
C GLN A 227 18.56 3.67 4.71
N LEU A 228 17.87 2.53 4.51
CA LEU A 228 18.39 1.20 4.90
C LEU A 228 19.24 0.56 3.81
N LEU A 229 18.90 0.81 2.56
CA LEU A 229 19.62 0.32 1.39
C LEU A 229 19.88 1.50 0.44
N PRO A 230 21.00 2.24 0.64
CA PRO A 230 21.40 3.33 -0.24
C PRO A 230 21.52 2.87 -1.68
N GLY A 231 21.05 3.70 -2.61
CA GLY A 231 21.01 3.36 -4.04
C GLY A 231 19.65 2.83 -4.51
N LEU A 232 18.73 2.42 -3.62
CA LEU A 232 17.35 2.19 -4.04
C LEU A 232 16.68 3.50 -4.46
N PRO A 233 16.02 3.56 -5.62
CA PRO A 233 15.36 4.77 -6.11
C PRO A 233 14.00 4.99 -5.42
N VAL A 234 13.96 4.90 -4.08
CA VAL A 234 12.74 5.09 -3.28
C VAL A 234 12.86 6.41 -2.53
N PHE A 235 11.86 7.26 -2.66
CA PHE A 235 11.79 8.57 -2.02
C PHE A 235 10.39 8.88 -1.49
N PRO A 236 10.26 9.75 -0.46
CA PRO A 236 8.97 10.15 0.08
C PRO A 236 8.24 11.13 -0.84
N VAL A 237 6.94 10.93 -1.02
CA VAL A 237 6.04 11.96 -1.53
C VAL A 237 4.95 12.19 -0.48
N LYS A 238 4.97 13.35 0.15
CA LYS A 238 4.00 13.72 1.16
C LYS A 238 2.61 13.90 0.56
N GLY A 239 1.59 13.47 1.29
CA GLY A 239 0.19 13.70 0.95
C GLY A 239 -0.63 14.04 2.18
N GLN A 240 -1.50 15.04 2.03
CA GLN A 240 -2.44 15.44 3.07
C GLN A 240 -3.84 14.96 2.72
N MET A 241 -4.61 14.70 3.74
CA MET A 241 -5.95 14.14 3.68
C MET A 241 -6.86 14.82 4.70
N LEU A 242 -8.16 14.72 4.49
CA LEU A 242 -9.16 15.05 5.48
C LEU A 242 -10.35 14.10 5.40
N SER A 243 -11.21 14.11 6.41
CA SER A 243 -12.52 13.47 6.34
C SER A 243 -13.62 14.40 6.80
N LEU A 244 -14.80 14.19 6.22
CA LEU A 244 -16.03 14.91 6.51
C LEU A 244 -17.10 13.92 6.97
N GLN A 245 -18.03 14.35 7.81
CA GLN A 245 -19.23 13.57 8.13
C GLN A 245 -20.39 14.06 7.32
N GLY A 246 -20.86 13.23 6.38
CA GLY A 246 -22.06 13.48 5.61
C GLY A 246 -23.22 12.56 6.02
N PRO A 247 -24.38 12.69 5.37
CA PRO A 247 -25.48 11.76 5.50
C PRO A 247 -25.07 10.35 5.05
N ILE A 248 -25.57 9.33 5.74
CA ILE A 248 -25.38 7.94 5.33
C ILE A 248 -25.97 7.73 3.95
N GLY A 249 -25.18 7.16 3.02
CA GLY A 249 -25.62 6.91 1.64
C GLY A 249 -25.63 8.13 0.72
N ALA A 250 -25.14 9.28 1.17
CA ALA A 250 -25.05 10.49 0.33
C ALA A 250 -24.18 10.29 -0.92
N LEU A 251 -23.19 9.41 -0.84
CA LEU A 251 -22.38 8.98 -1.96
C LEU A 251 -22.22 7.46 -1.91
N SER A 252 -22.58 6.76 -2.98
CA SER A 252 -22.54 5.29 -3.04
C SER A 252 -21.24 4.76 -3.65
N ARG A 253 -20.59 5.55 -4.50
CA ARG A 253 -19.37 5.20 -5.24
C ARG A 253 -18.20 6.08 -4.86
N VAL A 254 -17.00 5.59 -5.13
CA VAL A 254 -15.80 6.42 -5.08
C VAL A 254 -15.83 7.37 -6.28
N VAL A 255 -15.43 8.62 -6.07
CA VAL A 255 -15.23 9.62 -7.14
C VAL A 255 -13.75 9.94 -7.21
N PHE A 256 -13.15 9.69 -8.36
CA PHE A 256 -11.74 9.97 -8.62
C PHE A 256 -11.62 11.12 -9.62
N GLY A 257 -11.46 12.35 -9.11
CA GLY A 257 -11.30 13.55 -9.92
C GLY A 257 -9.84 13.99 -10.05
N PRO A 258 -9.57 15.00 -10.89
CA PRO A 258 -8.24 15.59 -11.01
C PRO A 258 -7.75 16.15 -9.67
N GLY A 259 -6.64 15.61 -9.16
CA GLY A 259 -5.99 16.08 -7.92
C GLY A 259 -6.75 15.83 -6.61
N THR A 260 -7.96 15.29 -6.66
CA THR A 260 -8.77 15.00 -5.46
C THR A 260 -9.69 13.82 -5.72
N TYR A 261 -9.84 12.96 -4.71
CA TYR A 261 -10.79 11.86 -4.73
C TYR A 261 -11.66 11.87 -3.47
N LEU A 262 -12.85 11.30 -3.60
CA LEU A 262 -13.86 11.18 -2.55
C LEU A 262 -14.16 9.70 -2.31
N VAL A 263 -13.90 9.21 -1.12
CA VAL A 263 -14.09 7.79 -0.76
C VAL A 263 -15.12 7.66 0.35
N PRO A 264 -16.37 7.30 0.03
CA PRO A 264 -17.44 7.21 1.01
C PRO A 264 -17.34 5.94 1.86
N ARG A 265 -17.69 6.05 3.13
CA ARG A 265 -17.83 4.93 4.06
C ARG A 265 -19.31 4.67 4.37
N GLU A 266 -19.60 3.47 4.87
CA GLU A 266 -20.98 3.04 5.19
C GLU A 266 -21.64 3.88 6.28
N ASP A 267 -20.84 4.45 7.16
CA ASP A 267 -21.28 5.31 8.28
C ASP A 267 -21.43 6.79 7.90
N GLY A 268 -21.36 7.12 6.62
CA GLY A 268 -21.46 8.49 6.11
C GLY A 268 -20.14 9.28 6.19
N LEU A 269 -19.05 8.70 6.71
CA LEU A 269 -17.75 9.33 6.65
C LEU A 269 -17.27 9.40 5.20
N LEU A 270 -16.86 10.59 4.76
CA LEU A 270 -16.26 10.84 3.45
C LEU A 270 -14.78 11.13 3.62
N VAL A 271 -13.93 10.23 3.13
CA VAL A 271 -12.48 10.44 3.09
C VAL A 271 -12.13 11.19 1.82
N VAL A 272 -11.43 12.32 1.98
CA VAL A 272 -11.00 13.21 0.89
C VAL A 272 -9.48 13.20 0.80
N GLY A 273 -8.97 12.92 -0.36
CA GLY A 273 -7.54 12.86 -0.65
C GLY A 273 -7.25 13.28 -2.10
N ALA A 274 -6.04 13.49 -2.44
CA ALA A 274 -4.95 13.77 -1.55
C ALA A 274 -4.03 14.77 -2.24
N THR A 275 -3.33 15.59 -1.46
CA THR A 275 -2.25 16.38 -2.03
C THR A 275 -1.11 15.48 -2.51
N SER A 276 -0.26 16.02 -3.37
CA SER A 276 0.98 15.40 -3.80
C SER A 276 2.10 16.44 -3.69
N GLU A 277 2.98 16.26 -2.71
CA GLU A 277 3.98 17.25 -2.31
C GLU A 277 5.39 16.61 -2.33
N PRO A 278 5.97 16.36 -3.54
CA PRO A 278 7.28 15.71 -3.66
C PRO A 278 8.40 16.55 -3.03
N GLU A 279 8.32 17.87 -3.13
CA GLU A 279 9.32 18.81 -2.60
C GLU A 279 9.35 18.85 -1.06
N ALA A 280 8.31 18.34 -0.40
CA ALA A 280 8.24 18.32 1.07
C ALA A 280 9.19 17.31 1.70
N GLY A 281 9.70 16.33 0.92
CA GLY A 281 10.51 15.25 1.46
C GLY A 281 9.83 14.59 2.66
N PHE A 282 10.54 14.50 3.78
CA PHE A 282 10.00 14.06 5.07
C PHE A 282 9.47 15.22 5.95
N GLY A 283 9.09 16.35 5.35
CA GLY A 283 8.50 17.47 6.07
C GLY A 283 7.15 17.10 6.70
N GLU A 284 7.07 17.17 8.01
CA GLU A 284 5.89 16.79 8.79
C GLU A 284 4.79 17.86 8.81
N GLY A 285 3.59 17.48 9.25
CA GLY A 285 2.47 18.36 9.52
C GLY A 285 1.60 18.70 8.30
N LEU A 286 0.52 19.39 8.58
CA LEU A 286 -0.44 19.89 7.60
C LEU A 286 -0.01 21.29 7.12
N THR A 287 -0.33 21.62 5.87
CA THR A 287 -0.09 22.95 5.32
C THR A 287 -1.41 23.64 4.94
N PRO A 288 -1.52 24.97 5.12
CA PRO A 288 -2.70 25.70 4.67
C PRO A 288 -2.96 25.56 3.16
N ALA A 289 -1.92 25.45 2.35
CA ALA A 289 -2.03 25.25 0.91
C ALA A 289 -2.66 23.89 0.58
N GLY A 290 -2.18 22.81 1.18
CA GLY A 290 -2.73 21.47 1.00
C GLY A 290 -4.19 21.38 1.44
N GLN A 291 -4.54 22.00 2.57
CA GLN A 291 -5.94 22.01 3.02
C GLN A 291 -6.85 22.81 2.08
N ARG A 292 -6.38 23.92 1.52
CA ARG A 292 -7.14 24.67 0.49
C ARG A 292 -7.31 23.85 -0.79
N GLN A 293 -6.29 23.12 -1.22
CA GLN A 293 -6.40 22.25 -2.39
C GLN A 293 -7.48 21.17 -2.20
N LEU A 294 -7.51 20.51 -1.05
CA LEU A 294 -8.53 19.50 -0.74
C LEU A 294 -9.93 20.11 -0.70
N GLN A 295 -10.09 21.30 -0.11
CA GLN A 295 -11.37 22.00 -0.08
C GLN A 295 -11.85 22.38 -1.50
N ALA A 296 -10.96 22.92 -2.33
CA ALA A 296 -11.28 23.23 -3.72
C ALA A 296 -11.69 21.99 -4.53
N GLY A 297 -11.08 20.83 -4.24
CA GLY A 297 -11.48 19.56 -4.83
C GLY A 297 -12.88 19.11 -4.41
N ILE A 298 -13.25 19.28 -3.13
CA ILE A 298 -14.61 19.03 -2.63
C ILE A 298 -15.60 19.93 -3.37
N ASP A 299 -15.33 21.23 -3.40
CA ASP A 299 -16.20 22.24 -4.03
C ASP A 299 -16.43 21.97 -5.52
N ALA A 300 -15.40 21.45 -6.21
CA ALA A 300 -15.47 21.11 -7.61
C ALA A 300 -16.20 19.77 -7.89
N LEU A 301 -15.94 18.74 -7.08
CA LEU A 301 -16.48 17.39 -7.31
C LEU A 301 -17.87 17.22 -6.72
N LEU A 302 -18.08 17.65 -5.48
CA LEU A 302 -19.32 17.46 -4.73
C LEU A 302 -19.65 18.70 -3.91
N PRO A 303 -20.15 19.79 -4.55
CA PRO A 303 -20.46 21.06 -3.88
C PRO A 303 -21.36 20.90 -2.65
N THR A 304 -22.26 19.92 -2.65
CA THR A 304 -23.13 19.63 -1.51
C THR A 304 -22.37 19.19 -0.25
N ALA A 305 -21.13 18.70 -0.38
CA ALA A 305 -20.29 18.31 0.75
C ALA A 305 -19.50 19.47 1.35
N THR A 306 -19.49 20.66 0.76
CA THR A 306 -18.73 21.83 1.23
C THR A 306 -19.09 22.22 2.66
N GLY A 307 -20.35 22.06 3.06
CA GLY A 307 -20.83 22.38 4.41
C GLY A 307 -20.78 21.21 5.40
N TRP A 308 -20.24 20.06 5.03
CA TRP A 308 -20.18 18.93 5.95
C TRP A 308 -19.11 19.14 7.01
N PRO A 309 -19.38 18.77 8.28
CA PRO A 309 -18.41 18.95 9.37
C PRO A 309 -17.14 18.15 9.14
N PRO A 310 -15.95 18.76 9.28
CA PRO A 310 -14.68 18.05 9.21
C PRO A 310 -14.50 17.21 10.48
N MET A 311 -14.05 15.96 10.30
CA MET A 311 -13.80 15.01 11.39
C MET A 311 -12.32 14.92 11.73
N GLU A 312 -11.49 14.61 10.73
CA GLU A 312 -10.05 14.42 10.92
C GLU A 312 -9.27 15.07 9.77
N ARG A 313 -8.03 15.45 10.07
CA ARG A 313 -7.02 15.85 9.09
C ARG A 313 -5.73 15.13 9.43
N TRP A 314 -5.07 14.56 8.40
CA TRP A 314 -3.83 13.82 8.59
C TRP A 314 -2.94 13.92 7.35
N TRP A 315 -1.73 13.42 7.49
CA TRP A 315 -0.71 13.41 6.43
C TRP A 315 0.15 12.15 6.54
N GLY A 316 0.93 11.88 5.51
CA GLY A 316 1.94 10.82 5.51
C GLY A 316 2.71 10.77 4.21
N PHE A 317 3.60 9.79 4.11
CA PHE A 317 4.57 9.68 3.03
C PHE A 317 4.30 8.46 2.16
N ARG A 318 4.09 8.69 0.87
CA ARG A 318 4.05 7.61 -0.13
C ARG A 318 5.47 7.18 -0.46
N PRO A 319 5.78 5.88 -0.53
CA PRO A 319 7.06 5.38 -1.01
C PRO A 319 7.08 5.40 -2.54
N CYS A 320 7.64 6.44 -3.14
CA CYS A 320 7.68 6.59 -4.58
C CYS A 320 8.98 6.07 -5.17
N THR A 321 8.89 5.54 -6.39
CA THR A 321 10.00 5.28 -7.30
C THR A 321 9.88 6.23 -8.51
N THR A 322 10.93 6.38 -9.29
CA THR A 322 10.93 7.29 -10.45
C THR A 322 9.95 6.86 -11.54
N ASP A 323 9.67 5.55 -11.67
CA ASP A 323 8.69 4.97 -12.58
C ASP A 323 7.32 4.70 -11.93
N GLN A 324 7.15 5.08 -10.66
CA GLN A 324 5.93 4.91 -9.86
C GLN A 324 5.51 3.44 -9.66
N ALA A 325 6.38 2.47 -9.96
CA ALA A 325 6.12 1.05 -9.84
C ALA A 325 6.87 0.44 -8.64
N PRO A 326 6.34 -0.63 -8.00
CA PRO A 326 6.96 -1.22 -6.82
C PRO A 326 8.29 -1.90 -7.13
N LEU A 327 9.11 -2.12 -6.09
CA LEU A 327 10.29 -2.96 -6.10
C LEU A 327 9.94 -4.27 -5.40
N LEU A 328 9.94 -5.38 -6.16
CA LEU A 328 9.56 -6.70 -5.67
C LEU A 328 10.63 -7.74 -6.01
N GLY A 329 10.83 -8.72 -5.12
CA GLY A 329 11.69 -9.87 -5.36
C GLY A 329 13.04 -9.79 -4.67
N LYS A 330 14.05 -10.51 -5.21
CA LYS A 330 15.40 -10.56 -4.65
C LYS A 330 16.05 -9.17 -4.69
N GLY A 331 16.72 -8.80 -3.60
CA GLY A 331 17.52 -7.58 -3.50
C GLY A 331 18.95 -7.76 -4.04
N PRO A 332 19.77 -6.69 -3.98
CA PRO A 332 21.17 -6.74 -4.41
C PRO A 332 22.09 -7.49 -3.43
N ILE A 333 21.61 -7.83 -2.24
CA ILE A 333 22.34 -8.56 -1.20
C ILE A 333 21.71 -9.93 -1.07
N GLY A 334 22.50 -10.99 -1.08
CA GLY A 334 22.00 -12.36 -0.86
C GLY A 334 21.24 -12.46 0.47
N GLY A 335 20.10 -13.14 0.49
CA GLY A 335 19.20 -13.21 1.64
C GLY A 335 18.33 -11.97 1.89
N LEU A 336 18.54 -10.89 1.14
CA LEU A 336 17.66 -9.71 1.21
C LEU A 336 16.62 -9.75 0.09
N TRP A 337 15.37 -9.56 0.46
CA TRP A 337 14.23 -9.42 -0.45
C TRP A 337 13.64 -8.00 -0.36
N LEU A 338 12.97 -7.57 -1.40
CA LEU A 338 12.35 -6.25 -1.49
C LEU A 338 10.84 -6.37 -1.68
N ALA A 339 10.10 -5.57 -0.94
CA ALA A 339 8.67 -5.32 -1.12
C ALA A 339 8.36 -3.87 -0.71
N THR A 340 8.70 -2.91 -1.58
CA THR A 340 8.64 -1.48 -1.28
C THR A 340 8.33 -0.64 -2.53
N GLY A 341 8.26 0.69 -2.42
CA GLY A 341 8.12 1.57 -3.58
C GLY A 341 6.72 1.59 -4.23
N HIS A 342 5.68 1.15 -3.53
CA HIS A 342 4.32 0.98 -4.08
C HIS A 342 3.57 2.27 -4.42
N HIS A 343 4.18 3.44 -4.22
CA HIS A 343 3.62 4.76 -4.46
C HIS A 343 2.22 4.90 -3.84
N ARG A 344 1.19 5.22 -4.65
CA ARG A 344 -0.21 5.34 -4.21
C ARG A 344 -0.99 4.03 -4.30
N ASN A 345 -0.41 3.00 -4.92
CA ASN A 345 -1.06 1.73 -5.19
C ASN A 345 -0.86 0.66 -4.10
N GLY A 346 -0.25 1.01 -2.94
CA GLY A 346 0.09 0.04 -1.91
C GLY A 346 -1.09 -0.76 -1.37
N VAL A 347 -2.29 -0.18 -1.29
CA VAL A 347 -3.48 -0.90 -0.83
C VAL A 347 -3.96 -1.88 -1.89
N LEU A 348 -4.04 -1.44 -3.13
CA LEU A 348 -4.38 -2.29 -4.28
C LEU A 348 -3.40 -3.46 -4.41
N LEU A 349 -2.09 -3.20 -4.31
CA LEU A 349 -1.05 -4.17 -4.62
C LEU A 349 -0.64 -5.06 -3.43
N ALA A 350 -1.18 -4.85 -2.22
CA ALA A 350 -0.75 -5.57 -1.02
C ALA A 350 -0.89 -7.09 -1.14
N ALA A 351 -2.02 -7.57 -1.68
CA ALA A 351 -2.30 -8.98 -1.83
C ALA A 351 -1.29 -9.67 -2.77
N ILE A 352 -1.14 -9.14 -3.98
CA ILE A 352 -0.28 -9.76 -5.01
C ILE A 352 1.20 -9.62 -4.66
N SER A 353 1.63 -8.49 -4.07
CA SER A 353 3.02 -8.31 -3.64
C SER A 353 3.43 -9.33 -2.59
N ALA A 354 2.53 -9.59 -1.62
CA ALA A 354 2.78 -10.61 -0.60
C ALA A 354 2.86 -12.02 -1.21
N GLU A 355 1.94 -12.39 -2.09
CA GLU A 355 1.94 -13.69 -2.76
C GLU A 355 3.17 -13.90 -3.64
N LEU A 356 3.54 -12.90 -4.46
CA LEU A 356 4.70 -12.99 -5.36
C LEU A 356 6.02 -13.13 -4.60
N VAL A 357 6.23 -12.29 -3.58
CA VAL A 357 7.50 -12.31 -2.83
C VAL A 357 7.59 -13.56 -1.96
N ALA A 358 6.52 -13.93 -1.23
CA ALA A 358 6.52 -15.15 -0.43
C ALA A 358 6.69 -16.40 -1.32
N GLY A 359 6.01 -16.48 -2.46
CA GLY A 359 6.14 -17.57 -3.42
C GLY A 359 7.58 -17.70 -3.94
N ALA A 360 8.21 -16.57 -4.30
CA ALA A 360 9.60 -16.57 -4.76
C ALA A 360 10.59 -17.01 -3.66
N MET A 361 10.37 -16.62 -2.40
CA MET A 361 11.16 -17.07 -1.25
C MET A 361 11.07 -18.60 -1.07
N LEU A 362 9.92 -19.19 -1.38
CA LEU A 362 9.68 -20.63 -1.31
C LEU A 362 10.06 -21.39 -2.60
N GLY A 363 10.68 -20.72 -3.57
CA GLY A 363 11.06 -21.33 -4.83
C GLY A 363 9.88 -21.63 -5.78
N GLN A 364 8.69 -21.08 -5.51
CA GLN A 364 7.52 -21.20 -6.38
C GLN A 364 7.68 -20.25 -7.57
N GLN A 365 7.44 -20.74 -8.78
CA GLN A 365 7.64 -19.95 -10.01
C GLN A 365 6.35 -19.31 -10.56
N SER A 366 5.31 -19.19 -9.77
CA SER A 366 4.08 -18.52 -10.20
C SER A 366 4.35 -17.05 -10.52
N ASP A 367 3.91 -16.62 -11.69
CA ASP A 367 4.03 -15.22 -12.16
C ASP A 367 5.47 -14.64 -12.21
N ALA A 368 6.48 -15.48 -12.50
CA ALA A 368 7.89 -15.06 -12.56
C ALA A 368 8.12 -13.84 -13.48
N GLY A 369 7.43 -13.75 -14.61
CA GLY A 369 7.53 -12.61 -15.54
C GLY A 369 7.00 -11.30 -14.96
N LEU A 370 6.04 -11.34 -14.03
CA LEU A 370 5.62 -10.13 -13.30
C LEU A 370 6.68 -9.73 -12.27
N LEU A 371 7.21 -10.69 -11.52
CA LEU A 371 8.22 -10.39 -10.52
C LEU A 371 9.48 -9.78 -11.16
N GLU A 372 9.89 -10.29 -12.33
CA GLU A 372 11.00 -9.75 -13.10
C GLU A 372 10.76 -8.32 -13.57
N ALA A 373 9.54 -7.98 -14.01
CA ALA A 373 9.19 -6.64 -14.45
C ALA A 373 9.30 -5.59 -13.32
N PHE A 374 9.20 -6.02 -12.06
CA PHE A 374 9.30 -5.14 -10.88
C PHE A 374 10.59 -5.35 -10.08
N HIS A 375 11.56 -6.08 -10.65
CA HIS A 375 12.86 -6.26 -10.03
C HIS A 375 13.63 -4.92 -9.95
N TRP A 376 14.41 -4.76 -8.88
CA TRP A 376 15.17 -3.53 -8.64
C TRP A 376 16.19 -3.20 -9.72
N SER A 377 16.75 -4.21 -10.39
CA SER A 377 17.77 -4.06 -11.43
C SER A 377 17.29 -3.30 -12.68
N ARG A 378 15.99 -3.02 -12.81
CA ARG A 378 15.49 -2.16 -13.88
C ARG A 378 15.95 -0.70 -13.74
N PHE A 379 16.61 -0.37 -12.62
CA PHE A 379 17.24 0.92 -12.34
C PHE A 379 18.79 0.84 -12.27
N ALA A 380 19.36 -0.35 -12.48
CA ALA A 380 20.82 -0.58 -12.43
C ALA A 380 21.51 -0.18 -13.74
#